data_cdd568c09ff31bc129ba9347ba4f97a3
#
_entry.id   cdd568c09ff31bc129ba9347ba4f97a3
#
_cell.length_a   1.000
_cell.length_b   1.000
_cell.length_c   1.000
_cell.angle_alpha   90.00
_cell.angle_beta   90.00
_cell.angle_gamma   90.00
#
_symmetry.space_group_name_H-M   'P 1'
#
loop_
_entity.id
_entity.type
_entity.pdbx_description
1 polymer ?
#
loop_
_entity_poly.entity_id
_entity_poly.type
_entity_poly.pdbx_seq_one_letter_code
_entity_poly.pdbx_strand_id
1 'polypeptide(L)'
;MLTLTGQSECIGLPCAILRERRVNNMLKMSDTSIRNFFPFFANAGLQVAFLVPTPTGYQKSIMDATIPLREMLRETGIHNYIEQKQGPEFKELVKTYFLIPDRMIETEASLYRPVTKQGDPRIWFYNLKQYCVPCNLLAVLANKGKLYVLNLSNAEIVESMNSGFISGVIQQFINDDNAIAKELLAKIQEIHNRGFLPSITIGDPGVGDTLENALGISRNPSKLPDYKGIELKASRTSTYNKPKTSNRVNLFTQVPDWANSRGMNRVKLLDTYGYWAEQKDGSQRFDLNCTLRANVPNPQGLYLEVDLDNDLLINYYTKDDVVKRYVAQWSFLLLKQRLLEKHKETFWVKATSKMEKGQEFFRYDRIVHTKNPNASLFPQLIDEGIITVDYIMHRKENGTVRDHGFPFKIFPRDLNLLFPEPKTYEL
;
A
#
# COMPACT_ATOMS: atom_id res chain seq x y z
N MET A 1 51.89 30.13 -18.40
CA MET A 1 50.60 30.72 -18.78
C MET A 1 49.86 29.72 -19.61
N LEU A 2 48.98 28.97 -19.00
CA LEU A 2 48.04 28.05 -19.65
C LEU A 2 46.69 28.32 -19.02
N THR A 3 45.82 28.92 -19.78
CA THR A 3 44.42 29.21 -19.45
C THR A 3 43.61 27.91 -19.51
N LEU A 4 43.12 27.46 -18.38
CA LEU A 4 42.15 26.38 -18.28
C LEU A 4 40.74 26.97 -18.48
N THR A 5 40.21 26.82 -19.69
CA THR A 5 38.79 26.98 -19.95
C THR A 5 38.08 25.70 -19.51
N GLY A 6 37.42 25.78 -18.34
CA GLY A 6 36.63 24.68 -17.85
C GLY A 6 35.30 24.55 -18.61
N GLN A 7 35.25 23.68 -19.58
CA GLN A 7 33.98 23.11 -20.05
C GLN A 7 33.68 21.91 -19.18
N SER A 8 32.62 22.02 -18.37
CA SER A 8 32.04 20.88 -17.66
C SER A 8 31.43 19.94 -18.71
N GLU A 9 32.18 18.94 -19.12
CA GLU A 9 31.64 17.83 -19.89
C GLU A 9 30.58 17.11 -19.05
N CYS A 10 29.36 17.15 -19.52
CA CYS A 10 28.31 16.25 -19.04
C CYS A 10 28.79 14.81 -19.20
N ILE A 11 29.15 14.14 -18.11
CA ILE A 11 29.42 12.71 -18.07
C ILE A 11 28.07 12.01 -18.28
N GLY A 12 27.64 11.93 -19.50
CA GLY A 12 26.42 11.26 -19.92
C GLY A 12 26.40 11.13 -21.44
N LEU A 13 26.04 9.96 -21.92
CA LEU A 13 25.85 9.69 -23.34
C LEU A 13 24.97 10.77 -24.00
N PRO A 14 25.23 11.18 -25.24
CA PRO A 14 24.46 12.22 -25.92
C PRO A 14 22.99 11.91 -25.92
N CYS A 15 22.17 12.94 -25.66
CA CYS A 15 20.71 12.86 -25.62
C CYS A 15 20.05 12.28 -26.89
N ALA A 16 20.80 12.20 -28.00
CA ALA A 16 20.40 11.56 -29.26
C ALA A 16 20.20 10.04 -29.10
N ILE A 17 20.96 9.37 -28.21
CA ILE A 17 20.86 7.93 -27.96
C ILE A 17 19.56 7.59 -27.20
N LEU A 18 18.99 8.55 -26.48
CA LEU A 18 17.71 8.38 -25.81
C LEU A 18 16.51 8.34 -26.77
N ARG A 19 16.68 8.77 -28.03
CA ARG A 19 15.63 8.77 -29.05
C ARG A 19 15.41 7.42 -29.70
N GLU A 20 16.46 6.61 -29.84
CA GLU A 20 16.38 5.29 -30.52
C GLU A 20 16.06 4.12 -29.58
N ARG A 21 16.19 4.30 -28.26
CA ARG A 21 15.98 3.25 -27.27
C ARG A 21 14.68 3.44 -26.48
N ARG A 22 13.60 3.82 -27.16
CA ARG A 22 12.31 4.20 -26.52
C ARG A 22 11.58 3.09 -25.79
N VAL A 23 12.03 1.84 -25.79
CA VAL A 23 11.34 0.74 -25.12
C VAL A 23 12.23 -0.05 -24.15
N ASN A 24 13.57 -0.15 -24.32
CA ASN A 24 14.37 -1.07 -23.51
C ASN A 24 15.63 -0.52 -22.80
N ASN A 25 15.95 0.77 -22.87
CA ASN A 25 17.23 1.26 -22.33
C ASN A 25 17.20 2.62 -21.57
N MET A 26 16.06 3.27 -21.40
CA MET A 26 15.94 4.41 -20.48
C MET A 26 16.27 4.02 -19.03
N LEU A 27 16.14 2.75 -18.69
CA LEU A 27 16.41 2.18 -17.37
C LEU A 27 17.90 2.09 -17.01
N LYS A 28 18.83 1.94 -17.95
CA LYS A 28 20.23 1.61 -17.59
C LYS A 28 21.12 2.76 -17.14
N MET A 29 20.90 3.99 -17.57
CA MET A 29 21.72 5.15 -17.10
C MET A 29 21.07 5.92 -15.95
N SER A 30 19.75 6.04 -15.95
CA SER A 30 19.00 6.51 -14.79
C SER A 30 19.06 5.52 -13.62
N ASP A 31 19.17 4.21 -13.90
CA ASP A 31 19.27 3.15 -12.91
C ASP A 31 20.44 3.32 -11.93
N THR A 32 21.63 3.68 -12.40
CA THR A 32 22.80 3.83 -11.51
C THR A 32 22.64 5.06 -10.60
N SER A 33 22.12 6.17 -11.12
CA SER A 33 21.89 7.38 -10.33
C SER A 33 20.71 7.22 -9.36
N ILE A 34 19.60 6.62 -9.79
CA ILE A 34 18.44 6.35 -8.94
C ILE A 34 18.82 5.34 -7.85
N ARG A 35 19.56 4.28 -8.16
CA ARG A 35 20.03 3.30 -7.18
C ARG A 35 20.87 3.91 -6.05
N ASN A 36 21.59 4.99 -6.32
CA ASN A 36 22.38 5.68 -5.31
C ASN A 36 21.49 6.47 -4.31
N PHE A 37 20.38 7.02 -4.76
CA PHE A 37 19.50 7.88 -3.96
C PHE A 37 18.29 7.15 -3.38
N PHE A 38 17.81 6.11 -4.05
CA PHE A 38 16.63 5.36 -3.60
C PHE A 38 16.75 4.86 -2.16
N PRO A 39 17.87 4.26 -1.71
CA PRO A 39 18.02 3.82 -0.32
C PRO A 39 17.88 4.94 0.70
N PHE A 40 18.36 6.14 0.37
CA PHE A 40 18.24 7.31 1.25
C PHE A 40 16.77 7.63 1.56
N PHE A 41 15.93 7.74 0.54
CA PHE A 41 14.51 8.05 0.71
C PHE A 41 13.72 6.87 1.28
N ALA A 42 14.03 5.64 0.86
CA ALA A 42 13.39 4.44 1.36
C ALA A 42 13.66 4.23 2.86
N ASN A 43 14.90 4.39 3.31
CA ASN A 43 15.28 4.28 4.73
C ASN A 43 14.63 5.40 5.58
N ALA A 44 14.42 6.58 4.96
CA ALA A 44 13.69 7.67 5.59
C ALA A 44 12.16 7.44 5.62
N GLY A 45 11.64 6.40 4.95
CA GLY A 45 10.21 6.14 4.82
C GLY A 45 9.47 7.15 3.94
N LEU A 46 10.19 7.93 3.13
CA LEU A 46 9.61 8.98 2.31
C LEU A 46 9.17 8.44 0.94
N GLN A 47 7.97 8.81 0.52
CA GLN A 47 7.51 8.56 -0.85
C GLN A 47 8.21 9.53 -1.79
N VAL A 48 8.89 8.99 -2.80
CA VAL A 48 9.64 9.74 -3.80
C VAL A 48 9.33 9.25 -5.21
N ALA A 49 9.16 10.18 -6.13
CA ALA A 49 9.14 9.89 -7.56
C ALA A 49 10.33 10.60 -8.23
N PHE A 50 10.97 9.89 -9.16
CA PHE A 50 12.10 10.45 -9.91
C PHE A 50 11.65 10.89 -11.29
N LEU A 51 12.11 12.08 -11.72
CA LEU A 51 11.85 12.66 -13.02
C LEU A 51 13.14 13.12 -13.68
N VAL A 52 13.19 13.00 -15.00
CA VAL A 52 14.29 13.52 -15.82
C VAL A 52 13.69 14.36 -16.94
N PRO A 53 13.83 15.70 -16.91
CA PRO A 53 13.36 16.56 -17.98
C PRO A 53 14.11 16.26 -19.29
N THR A 54 13.39 15.83 -20.33
CA THR A 54 14.00 15.68 -21.66
C THR A 54 14.25 17.07 -22.28
N PRO A 55 15.26 17.23 -23.19
CA PRO A 55 15.50 18.52 -23.83
C PRO A 55 14.27 19.13 -24.50
N THR A 56 13.51 18.33 -25.22
CA THR A 56 12.28 18.78 -25.90
C THR A 56 11.18 19.16 -24.91
N GLY A 57 10.99 18.35 -23.85
CA GLY A 57 10.03 18.62 -22.79
C GLY A 57 10.39 19.88 -22.00
N TYR A 58 11.66 20.02 -21.67
CA TYR A 58 12.19 21.18 -20.97
C TYR A 58 12.00 22.48 -21.76
N GLN A 59 12.30 22.50 -23.08
CA GLN A 59 12.05 23.65 -23.94
C GLN A 59 10.57 24.06 -23.94
N LYS A 60 9.68 23.08 -24.06
CA LYS A 60 8.22 23.26 -24.11
C LYS A 60 7.57 23.48 -22.74
N SER A 61 8.35 23.43 -21.66
CA SER A 61 7.83 23.49 -20.29
C SER A 61 6.75 22.41 -20.02
N ILE A 62 7.05 21.18 -20.43
CA ILE A 62 6.16 20.02 -20.31
C ILE A 62 7.00 18.79 -19.98
N MET A 63 6.59 18.02 -18.97
CA MET A 63 7.14 16.69 -18.68
C MET A 63 6.01 15.67 -18.62
N ASP A 64 6.31 14.44 -19.02
CA ASP A 64 5.40 13.33 -18.82
C ASP A 64 5.34 13.00 -17.32
N ALA A 65 4.14 12.89 -16.78
CA ALA A 65 3.95 12.36 -15.44
C ALA A 65 4.15 10.84 -15.50
N THR A 66 5.31 10.38 -15.05
CA THR A 66 5.68 8.96 -15.04
C THR A 66 4.73 8.13 -14.15
N ILE A 67 4.66 6.82 -14.38
CA ILE A 67 3.82 5.93 -13.56
C ILE A 67 4.14 6.10 -12.07
N PRO A 68 5.40 6.04 -11.59
CA PRO A 68 5.71 6.23 -10.18
C PRO A 68 5.22 7.57 -9.62
N LEU A 69 5.33 8.66 -10.40
CA LEU A 69 4.82 9.97 -9.97
C LEU A 69 3.29 9.97 -9.87
N ARG A 70 2.59 9.40 -10.84
CA ARG A 70 1.11 9.32 -10.81
C ARG A 70 0.60 8.53 -9.62
N GLU A 71 1.25 7.40 -9.34
CA GLU A 71 0.94 6.57 -8.18
C GLU A 71 1.19 7.33 -6.87
N MET A 72 2.36 7.96 -6.71
CA MET A 72 2.67 8.78 -5.54
C MET A 72 1.65 9.90 -5.32
N LEU A 73 1.26 10.63 -6.37
CA LEU A 73 0.27 11.71 -6.28
C LEU A 73 -1.10 11.19 -5.85
N ARG A 74 -1.52 10.04 -6.38
CA ARG A 74 -2.78 9.39 -6.01
C ARG A 74 -2.76 8.89 -4.58
N GLU A 75 -1.72 8.18 -4.16
CA GLU A 75 -1.57 7.61 -2.82
C GLU A 75 -1.47 8.67 -1.74
N THR A 76 -0.89 9.83 -2.05
CA THR A 76 -0.81 10.97 -1.13
C THR A 76 -2.06 11.86 -1.14
N GLY A 77 -3.05 11.54 -1.99
CA GLY A 77 -4.27 12.32 -2.15
C GLY A 77 -4.05 13.72 -2.75
N ILE A 78 -2.88 13.97 -3.36
CA ILE A 78 -2.57 15.27 -3.96
C ILE A 78 -3.28 15.42 -5.30
N HIS A 79 -3.26 14.36 -6.13
CA HIS A 79 -3.90 14.40 -7.45
C HIS A 79 -4.18 13.00 -7.99
N ASN A 80 -5.29 12.86 -8.73
CA ASN A 80 -5.67 11.61 -9.40
C ASN A 80 -5.89 11.84 -10.91
N TYR A 81 -4.89 11.56 -11.71
CA TYR A 81 -4.99 11.68 -13.18
C TYR A 81 -6.05 10.77 -13.81
N ILE A 82 -6.48 9.68 -13.15
CA ILE A 82 -7.51 8.78 -13.68
C ILE A 82 -8.87 9.51 -13.70
N GLU A 83 -9.14 10.33 -12.70
CA GLU A 83 -10.38 11.09 -12.55
C GLU A 83 -10.32 12.46 -13.27
N GLN A 84 -9.12 12.94 -13.61
CA GLN A 84 -8.93 14.22 -14.27
C GLN A 84 -9.42 14.18 -15.71
N LYS A 85 -10.29 15.11 -16.08
CA LYS A 85 -10.72 15.31 -17.46
C LYS A 85 -9.59 15.92 -18.30
N GLN A 86 -9.69 15.72 -19.63
CA GLN A 86 -8.76 16.30 -20.59
C GLN A 86 -9.15 17.75 -20.90
N GLY A 87 -8.15 18.60 -21.08
CA GLY A 87 -8.32 20.00 -21.46
C GLY A 87 -7.60 20.97 -20.54
N PRO A 88 -7.26 22.15 -21.03
CA PRO A 88 -6.56 23.19 -20.25
C PRO A 88 -7.41 23.71 -19.09
N GLU A 89 -8.73 23.67 -19.18
CA GLU A 89 -9.69 24.08 -18.17
C GLU A 89 -9.70 23.15 -16.94
N PHE A 90 -9.22 21.92 -17.09
CA PHE A 90 -9.11 20.93 -16.00
C PHE A 90 -7.69 20.84 -15.43
N LYS A 91 -6.84 21.81 -15.76
CA LYS A 91 -5.52 21.92 -15.15
C LYS A 91 -5.64 22.19 -13.67
N GLU A 92 -4.89 21.45 -12.88
CA GLU A 92 -4.78 21.66 -11.44
C GLU A 92 -3.40 22.23 -11.08
N LEU A 93 -3.38 23.13 -10.10
CA LEU A 93 -2.17 23.73 -9.57
C LEU A 93 -1.93 23.20 -8.16
N VAL A 94 -0.72 22.69 -7.92
CA VAL A 94 -0.33 22.13 -6.63
C VAL A 94 0.82 22.95 -6.06
N LYS A 95 0.65 23.42 -4.82
CA LYS A 95 1.69 24.14 -4.10
C LYS A 95 2.95 23.29 -3.99
N THR A 96 4.05 23.85 -4.46
CA THR A 96 5.32 23.13 -4.62
C THR A 96 6.47 23.99 -4.07
N TYR A 97 7.54 23.35 -3.65
CA TYR A 97 8.76 23.99 -3.19
C TYR A 97 9.98 23.37 -3.88
N PHE A 98 10.88 24.23 -4.40
CA PHE A 98 12.23 23.77 -4.68
C PHE A 98 13.04 23.78 -3.41
N LEU A 99 13.66 22.65 -3.07
CA LEU A 99 14.63 22.56 -1.99
C LEU A 99 16.01 22.84 -2.56
N ILE A 100 16.57 23.98 -2.19
CA ILE A 100 17.93 24.37 -2.53
C ILE A 100 18.81 24.33 -1.27
N PRO A 101 20.15 24.39 -1.37
CA PRO A 101 21.03 24.03 -0.26
C PRO A 101 20.76 24.72 1.07
N ASP A 102 20.22 25.95 1.05
CA ASP A 102 20.06 26.83 2.21
C ASP A 102 18.62 27.26 2.51
N ARG A 103 17.65 27.01 1.61
CA ARG A 103 16.25 27.41 1.77
C ARG A 103 15.27 26.68 0.87
N MET A 104 13.99 26.92 1.09
CA MET A 104 12.89 26.51 0.21
C MET A 104 12.42 27.69 -0.65
N ILE A 105 12.18 27.43 -1.93
CA ILE A 105 11.60 28.41 -2.86
C ILE A 105 10.20 27.95 -3.24
N GLU A 106 9.21 28.76 -2.90
CA GLU A 106 7.82 28.47 -3.21
C GLU A 106 7.54 28.62 -4.71
N THR A 107 6.79 27.69 -5.25
CA THR A 107 6.33 27.64 -6.64
C THR A 107 5.06 26.79 -6.73
N GLU A 108 4.62 26.48 -7.94
CA GLU A 108 3.48 25.62 -8.22
C GLU A 108 3.84 24.56 -9.24
N ALA A 109 3.27 23.39 -9.09
CA ALA A 109 3.23 22.34 -10.12
C ALA A 109 1.90 22.42 -10.88
N SER A 110 1.99 22.40 -12.19
CA SER A 110 0.84 22.32 -13.09
C SER A 110 0.62 20.86 -13.50
N LEU A 111 -0.53 20.28 -13.16
CA LEU A 111 -0.93 18.92 -13.46
C LEU A 111 -2.10 18.95 -14.46
N TYR A 112 -1.97 18.28 -15.60
CA TYR A 112 -3.02 18.31 -16.61
C TYR A 112 -2.95 17.14 -17.58
N ARG A 113 -4.07 16.89 -18.26
CA ARG A 113 -4.17 15.96 -19.39
C ARG A 113 -4.55 16.73 -20.64
N PRO A 114 -3.69 16.72 -21.71
CA PRO A 114 -4.01 17.42 -22.95
C PRO A 114 -5.16 16.72 -23.69
N VAL A 115 -5.90 17.48 -24.50
CA VAL A 115 -6.94 16.92 -25.40
C VAL A 115 -6.31 16.04 -26.49
N THR A 116 -5.06 16.34 -26.86
CA THR A 116 -4.28 15.58 -27.84
C THR A 116 -3.53 14.41 -27.18
N LYS A 117 -2.97 13.50 -27.99
CA LYS A 117 -2.13 12.38 -27.53
C LYS A 117 -2.81 11.48 -26.49
N GLN A 118 -4.08 11.18 -26.69
CA GLN A 118 -4.86 10.31 -25.80
C GLN A 118 -4.95 10.81 -24.33
N GLY A 119 -4.63 12.08 -24.09
CA GLY A 119 -4.67 12.66 -22.77
C GLY A 119 -3.56 12.20 -21.82
N ASP A 120 -2.37 11.92 -22.36
CA ASP A 120 -1.22 11.51 -21.53
C ASP A 120 -0.98 12.48 -20.38
N PRO A 121 -0.91 12.01 -19.13
CA PRO A 121 -0.67 12.85 -17.96
C PRO A 121 0.61 13.67 -18.04
N ARG A 122 0.52 14.94 -17.67
CA ARG A 122 1.59 15.93 -17.77
C ARG A 122 1.80 16.64 -16.44
N ILE A 123 3.06 16.99 -16.18
CA ILE A 123 3.47 17.85 -15.07
C ILE A 123 4.46 18.90 -15.54
N TRP A 124 4.40 20.06 -14.94
CA TRP A 124 5.43 21.08 -15.06
C TRP A 124 5.53 21.88 -13.76
N PHE A 125 6.74 22.13 -13.29
CA PHE A 125 7.00 23.00 -12.15
C PHE A 125 7.32 24.42 -12.68
N TYR A 126 6.58 25.42 -12.24
CA TYR A 126 6.89 26.80 -12.62
C TYR A 126 8.29 27.20 -12.13
N ASN A 127 8.99 28.00 -12.92
CA ASN A 127 10.38 28.41 -12.67
C ASN A 127 11.43 27.28 -12.62
N LEU A 128 11.08 26.04 -12.99
CA LEU A 128 12.03 24.91 -12.99
C LEU A 128 13.34 25.21 -13.69
N LYS A 129 13.30 26.02 -14.78
CA LYS A 129 14.47 26.38 -15.59
C LYS A 129 15.54 27.18 -14.84
N GLN A 130 15.22 27.72 -13.66
CA GLN A 130 16.19 28.39 -12.78
C GLN A 130 16.96 27.40 -11.88
N TYR A 131 16.47 26.18 -11.71
CA TYR A 131 16.96 25.22 -10.72
C TYR A 131 17.45 23.92 -11.32
N CYS A 132 17.25 23.70 -12.61
CA CYS A 132 17.78 22.53 -13.30
C CYS A 132 18.01 22.81 -14.79
N VAL A 133 18.79 21.93 -15.44
CA VAL A 133 18.98 21.86 -16.88
C VAL A 133 18.41 20.55 -17.42
N PRO A 134 18.22 20.40 -18.74
CA PRO A 134 17.78 19.12 -19.33
C PRO A 134 18.65 17.96 -18.86
N CYS A 135 18.05 16.79 -18.72
CA CYS A 135 18.69 15.55 -18.29
C CYS A 135 19.13 15.50 -16.82
N ASN A 136 18.88 16.53 -16.00
CA ASN A 136 19.08 16.42 -14.56
C ASN A 136 18.10 15.42 -13.93
N LEU A 137 18.55 14.72 -12.91
CA LEU A 137 17.72 13.84 -12.10
C LEU A 137 17.03 14.67 -11.02
N LEU A 138 15.70 14.70 -11.04
CA LEU A 138 14.88 15.35 -10.04
C LEU A 138 14.25 14.30 -9.12
N ALA A 139 14.27 14.54 -7.81
CA ALA A 139 13.43 13.84 -6.85
C ALA A 139 12.23 14.72 -6.49
N VAL A 140 11.04 14.16 -6.55
CA VAL A 140 9.78 14.79 -6.15
C VAL A 140 9.28 14.07 -4.91
N LEU A 141 9.15 14.78 -3.80
CA LEU A 141 8.61 14.30 -2.54
C LEU A 141 7.22 14.87 -2.32
N ALA A 142 6.38 14.17 -1.61
CA ALA A 142 5.07 14.62 -1.17
C ALA A 142 5.01 14.69 0.36
N ASN A 143 4.56 15.83 0.90
CA ASN A 143 4.30 15.97 2.33
C ASN A 143 3.17 16.97 2.58
N LYS A 144 2.17 16.57 3.40
CA LYS A 144 1.03 17.43 3.81
C LYS A 144 0.35 18.14 2.63
N GLY A 145 0.07 17.41 1.54
CA GLY A 145 -0.62 17.95 0.36
C GLY A 145 0.21 18.89 -0.51
N LYS A 146 1.53 18.95 -0.33
CA LYS A 146 2.48 19.78 -1.07
C LYS A 146 3.56 18.94 -1.72
N LEU A 147 4.16 19.46 -2.79
CA LEU A 147 5.29 18.82 -3.46
C LEU A 147 6.60 19.52 -3.11
N TYR A 148 7.66 18.75 -3.06
CA TYR A 148 9.02 19.26 -2.82
C TYR A 148 9.95 18.65 -3.87
N VAL A 149 10.70 19.49 -4.55
CA VAL A 149 11.54 19.08 -5.69
C VAL A 149 13.01 19.36 -5.38
N LEU A 150 13.83 18.32 -5.54
CA LEU A 150 15.29 18.40 -5.39
C LEU A 150 15.96 18.04 -6.72
N ASN A 151 16.97 18.79 -7.10
CA ASN A 151 17.83 18.45 -8.24
C ASN A 151 19.02 17.61 -7.75
N LEU A 152 18.91 16.30 -7.85
CA LEU A 152 19.95 15.36 -7.41
C LEU A 152 21.21 15.35 -8.30
N SER A 153 21.18 16.05 -9.44
CA SER A 153 22.37 16.30 -10.26
C SER A 153 23.20 17.50 -9.78
N ASN A 154 22.74 18.22 -8.75
CA ASN A 154 23.46 19.31 -8.11
C ASN A 154 24.17 18.81 -6.85
N ALA A 155 25.51 18.88 -6.83
CA ALA A 155 26.33 18.39 -5.73
C ALA A 155 26.04 19.08 -4.39
N GLU A 156 25.79 20.39 -4.39
CA GLU A 156 25.49 21.16 -3.17
C GLU A 156 24.14 20.73 -2.56
N ILE A 157 23.15 20.40 -3.39
CA ILE A 157 21.87 19.85 -2.92
C ILE A 157 22.10 18.48 -2.26
N VAL A 158 22.89 17.62 -2.90
CA VAL A 158 23.22 16.29 -2.35
C VAL A 158 24.00 16.39 -1.03
N GLU A 159 24.92 17.33 -0.93
CA GLU A 159 25.63 17.62 0.31
C GLU A 159 24.69 18.11 1.41
N SER A 160 23.80 19.06 1.10
CA SER A 160 22.79 19.59 2.03
C SER A 160 21.76 18.53 2.47
N MET A 161 21.49 17.49 1.65
CA MET A 161 20.68 16.35 2.03
C MET A 161 21.35 15.51 3.13
N ASN A 162 22.68 15.43 3.14
CA ASN A 162 23.42 14.62 4.11
C ASN A 162 23.59 15.37 5.46
N SER A 163 23.89 16.67 5.43
CA SER A 163 24.28 17.42 6.65
C SER A 163 23.91 18.90 6.64
N GLY A 164 22.94 19.33 5.82
CA GLY A 164 22.58 20.74 5.68
C GLY A 164 21.11 21.05 5.94
N PHE A 165 20.65 22.18 5.39
CA PHE A 165 19.26 22.64 5.49
C PHE A 165 18.27 21.57 5.01
N ILE A 166 18.56 20.94 3.86
CA ILE A 166 17.68 19.91 3.27
C ILE A 166 17.57 18.69 4.20
N SER A 167 18.67 18.28 4.86
CA SER A 167 18.63 17.23 5.87
C SER A 167 17.65 17.56 7.00
N GLY A 168 17.66 18.82 7.49
CA GLY A 168 16.70 19.28 8.50
C GLY A 168 15.25 19.22 8.03
N VAL A 169 14.98 19.63 6.79
CA VAL A 169 13.64 19.54 6.19
C VAL A 169 13.17 18.09 6.07
N ILE A 170 14.02 17.21 5.58
CA ILE A 170 13.72 15.78 5.46
C ILE A 170 13.44 15.18 6.85
N GLN A 171 14.26 15.51 7.85
CA GLN A 171 14.05 15.05 9.22
C GLN A 171 12.72 15.56 9.79
N GLN A 172 12.32 16.79 9.45
CA GLN A 172 11.01 17.30 9.81
C GLN A 172 9.88 16.49 9.16
N PHE A 173 10.00 16.12 7.88
CA PHE A 173 8.99 15.27 7.21
C PHE A 173 8.86 13.91 7.91
N ILE A 174 9.98 13.28 8.27
CA ILE A 174 10.00 12.02 9.02
C ILE A 174 9.32 12.19 10.39
N ASN A 175 9.59 13.31 11.10
CA ASN A 175 8.97 13.59 12.37
C ASN A 175 7.47 13.87 12.25
N ASP A 176 7.05 14.58 11.22
CA ASP A 176 5.65 14.86 10.90
C ASP A 176 4.88 13.55 10.62
N ASP A 177 5.46 12.66 9.84
CA ASP A 177 4.87 11.35 9.52
C ASP A 177 4.77 10.45 10.77
N ASN A 178 5.71 10.57 11.71
CA ASN A 178 5.70 9.84 12.95
C ASN A 178 4.84 10.48 14.06
N ALA A 179 4.42 11.73 13.92
CA ALA A 179 3.66 12.42 14.97
C ALA A 179 2.30 11.76 15.24
N ILE A 180 1.60 11.33 14.17
CA ILE A 180 0.31 10.64 14.29
C ILE A 180 0.49 9.27 14.96
N ALA A 181 1.53 8.54 14.60
CA ALA A 181 1.83 7.25 15.23
C ALA A 181 2.17 7.40 16.73
N LYS A 182 2.92 8.44 17.10
CA LYS A 182 3.21 8.76 18.52
C LYS A 182 1.93 9.14 19.27
N GLU A 183 1.07 9.97 18.69
CA GLU A 183 -0.23 10.32 19.26
C GLU A 183 -1.09 9.08 19.51
N LEU A 184 -1.21 8.20 18.50
CA LEU A 184 -1.97 6.97 18.62
C LEU A 184 -1.39 6.02 19.66
N LEU A 185 -0.06 5.87 19.70
CA LEU A 185 0.63 5.05 20.69
C LEU A 185 0.34 5.55 22.12
N ALA A 186 0.42 6.87 22.35
CA ALA A 186 0.11 7.46 23.65
C ALA A 186 -1.35 7.19 24.07
N LYS A 187 -2.30 7.32 23.15
CA LYS A 187 -3.73 7.02 23.41
C LYS A 187 -3.95 5.54 23.75
N ILE A 188 -3.30 4.62 23.05
CA ILE A 188 -3.43 3.19 23.37
C ILE A 188 -2.76 2.87 24.70
N GLN A 189 -1.65 3.53 25.04
CA GLN A 189 -1.01 3.42 26.37
C GLN A 189 -1.95 3.90 27.48
N GLU A 190 -2.69 5.01 27.28
CA GLU A 190 -3.72 5.47 28.24
C GLU A 190 -4.84 4.43 28.39
N ILE A 191 -5.27 3.81 27.27
CA ILE A 191 -6.28 2.73 27.30
C ILE A 191 -5.75 1.51 28.08
N HIS A 192 -4.50 1.10 27.84
CA HIS A 192 -3.84 0.03 28.60
C HIS A 192 -3.86 0.32 30.10
N ASN A 193 -3.51 1.54 30.51
CA ASN A 193 -3.47 1.97 31.90
C ASN A 193 -4.83 1.96 32.61
N ARG A 194 -5.95 1.99 31.84
CA ARG A 194 -7.31 1.77 32.41
C ARG A 194 -7.57 0.32 32.81
N GLY A 195 -6.68 -0.62 32.43
CA GLY A 195 -6.82 -2.02 32.70
C GLY A 195 -7.81 -2.73 31.76
N PHE A 196 -8.60 -3.65 32.30
CA PHE A 196 -9.55 -4.45 31.52
C PHE A 196 -10.83 -3.68 31.20
N LEU A 197 -11.12 -3.46 29.94
CA LEU A 197 -12.34 -2.82 29.45
C LEU A 197 -13.40 -3.87 29.04
N PRO A 198 -14.68 -3.66 29.36
CA PRO A 198 -15.74 -4.58 28.93
C PRO A 198 -15.92 -4.54 27.42
N SER A 199 -16.10 -5.72 26.82
CA SER A 199 -16.41 -5.81 25.40
C SER A 199 -17.75 -5.16 25.09
N ILE A 200 -17.78 -4.31 24.07
CA ILE A 200 -19.03 -3.66 23.60
C ILE A 200 -19.78 -4.49 22.57
N THR A 201 -19.16 -5.55 22.05
CA THR A 201 -19.73 -6.44 21.04
C THR A 201 -19.41 -7.89 21.38
N ILE A 202 -20.39 -8.78 21.25
CA ILE A 202 -20.23 -10.21 21.51
C ILE A 202 -19.49 -10.87 20.34
N GLY A 203 -18.53 -11.77 20.64
CA GLY A 203 -17.81 -12.60 19.68
C GLY A 203 -16.56 -11.94 19.11
N ASP A 204 -16.14 -12.41 17.93
CA ASP A 204 -14.83 -12.07 17.34
C ASP A 204 -14.60 -10.56 17.08
N PRO A 205 -15.60 -9.76 16.65
CA PRO A 205 -15.37 -8.33 16.46
C PRO A 205 -15.13 -7.55 17.75
N GLY A 206 -15.54 -8.08 18.92
CA GLY A 206 -15.48 -7.37 20.19
C GLY A 206 -14.13 -6.74 20.54
N VAL A 207 -13.02 -7.41 20.24
CA VAL A 207 -11.69 -6.86 20.54
C VAL A 207 -11.35 -5.62 19.71
N GLY A 208 -11.75 -5.57 18.44
CA GLY A 208 -11.57 -4.40 17.57
C GLY A 208 -12.53 -3.29 17.94
N ASP A 209 -13.82 -3.59 18.01
CA ASP A 209 -14.86 -2.64 18.33
C ASP A 209 -14.63 -1.91 19.66
N THR A 210 -14.14 -2.64 20.67
CA THR A 210 -13.84 -2.05 22.00
C THR A 210 -12.66 -1.10 21.93
N LEU A 211 -11.59 -1.43 21.15
CA LEU A 211 -10.46 -0.55 20.96
C LEU A 211 -10.84 0.73 20.21
N GLU A 212 -11.54 0.58 19.08
CA GLU A 212 -12.01 1.70 18.26
C GLU A 212 -12.91 2.65 19.06
N ASN A 213 -13.85 2.08 19.82
CA ASN A 213 -14.71 2.86 20.72
C ASN A 213 -13.91 3.60 21.81
N ALA A 214 -12.95 2.93 22.45
CA ALA A 214 -12.09 3.54 23.48
C ALA A 214 -11.21 4.67 22.92
N LEU A 215 -10.84 4.61 21.63
CA LEU A 215 -10.13 5.66 20.89
C LEU A 215 -11.05 6.79 20.40
N GLY A 216 -12.36 6.66 20.56
CA GLY A 216 -13.35 7.62 20.05
C GLY A 216 -13.54 7.52 18.52
N ILE A 217 -13.19 6.39 17.92
CA ILE A 217 -13.40 6.13 16.49
C ILE A 217 -14.83 5.61 16.30
N SER A 218 -15.60 6.31 15.49
CA SER A 218 -16.96 5.86 15.11
C SER A 218 -16.85 4.76 14.07
N ARG A 219 -17.68 3.71 14.20
CA ARG A 219 -17.80 2.69 13.16
C ARG A 219 -18.10 3.33 11.81
N ASN A 220 -17.22 3.12 10.88
CA ASN A 220 -17.32 3.67 9.54
C ASN A 220 -17.18 2.55 8.51
N PRO A 221 -18.12 2.37 7.54
CA PRO A 221 -17.98 1.44 6.44
C PRO A 221 -16.95 1.91 5.38
N SER A 222 -16.24 3.01 5.65
CA SER A 222 -15.20 3.55 4.78
C SER A 222 -14.10 2.52 4.56
N LYS A 223 -13.54 2.53 3.35
CA LYS A 223 -12.34 1.74 3.01
C LYS A 223 -11.04 2.43 3.44
N LEU A 224 -11.13 3.63 4.00
CA LEU A 224 -9.98 4.40 4.49
C LEU A 224 -9.44 3.79 5.81
N PRO A 225 -8.16 4.01 6.13
CA PRO A 225 -7.57 3.63 7.41
C PRO A 225 -8.29 4.24 8.60
N ASP A 226 -8.31 3.54 9.73
CA ASP A 226 -9.17 3.82 10.88
C ASP A 226 -8.80 5.08 11.66
N TYR A 227 -7.52 5.43 11.76
CA TYR A 227 -7.02 6.55 12.56
C TYR A 227 -6.05 7.43 11.81
N LYS A 228 -6.50 8.57 11.25
CA LYS A 228 -5.66 9.60 10.58
C LYS A 228 -4.65 9.00 9.57
N GLY A 229 -5.04 7.95 8.84
CA GLY A 229 -4.18 7.25 7.88
C GLY A 229 -3.49 6.01 8.42
N ILE A 230 -3.65 5.66 9.70
CA ILE A 230 -3.16 4.43 10.31
C ILE A 230 -4.28 3.41 10.43
N GLU A 231 -4.07 2.21 9.90
CA GLU A 231 -4.98 1.08 10.06
C GLU A 231 -4.83 0.44 11.43
N LEU A 232 -5.94 0.07 12.06
CA LEU A 232 -5.97 -0.66 13.33
C LEU A 232 -6.40 -2.11 13.14
N LYS A 233 -5.64 -3.03 13.68
CA LYS A 233 -5.95 -4.45 13.69
C LYS A 233 -5.79 -5.01 15.10
N ALA A 234 -6.90 -5.14 15.83
CA ALA A 234 -6.88 -5.74 17.14
C ALA A 234 -7.12 -7.25 17.08
N SER A 235 -6.43 -7.99 17.94
CA SER A 235 -6.62 -9.44 18.06
C SER A 235 -6.33 -9.90 19.48
N ARG A 236 -7.05 -10.96 19.90
CA ARG A 236 -6.80 -11.60 21.20
C ARG A 236 -5.44 -12.30 21.20
N THR A 237 -4.67 -12.11 22.24
CA THR A 237 -3.59 -13.06 22.60
C THR A 237 -4.20 -14.34 23.14
N SER A 238 -3.46 -15.46 23.06
CA SER A 238 -3.87 -16.71 23.69
C SER A 238 -4.23 -16.46 25.17
N THR A 239 -5.35 -17.02 25.60
CA THR A 239 -5.73 -17.07 27.01
C THR A 239 -4.62 -17.68 27.87
N TYR A 240 -4.47 -17.23 29.10
CA TYR A 240 -3.47 -17.53 30.12
C TYR A 240 -3.04 -19.02 30.24
N ASN A 241 -3.79 -19.98 29.67
CA ASN A 241 -3.59 -21.41 29.89
C ASN A 241 -3.39 -22.28 28.64
N LYS A 242 -3.41 -21.72 27.43
CA LYS A 242 -3.09 -22.48 26.19
C LYS A 242 -2.47 -21.58 25.14
N PRO A 243 -1.22 -21.83 24.72
CA PRO A 243 -0.69 -21.18 23.53
C PRO A 243 -1.54 -21.62 22.34
N LYS A 244 -2.50 -20.82 21.94
CA LYS A 244 -3.15 -21.00 20.64
C LYS A 244 -2.10 -20.66 19.58
N THR A 245 -1.93 -21.53 18.60
CA THR A 245 -1.31 -21.14 17.33
C THR A 245 -1.97 -19.84 16.92
N SER A 246 -1.19 -18.75 16.81
CA SER A 246 -1.73 -17.44 16.51
C SER A 246 -2.54 -17.51 15.23
N ASN A 247 -3.81 -17.08 15.27
CA ASN A 247 -4.64 -17.02 14.09
C ASN A 247 -4.02 -16.09 13.06
N ARG A 248 -4.17 -16.41 11.79
CA ARG A 248 -3.80 -15.52 10.68
C ARG A 248 -4.54 -14.20 10.83
N VAL A 249 -3.84 -13.09 10.60
CA VAL A 249 -4.44 -11.74 10.57
C VAL A 249 -4.93 -11.42 9.17
N ASN A 250 -6.02 -10.69 9.08
CA ASN A 250 -6.58 -10.24 7.81
C ASN A 250 -5.83 -8.98 7.34
N LEU A 251 -5.22 -9.06 6.16
CA LEU A 251 -4.64 -7.91 5.49
C LEU A 251 -5.77 -7.03 4.92
N PHE A 252 -6.53 -7.55 4.00
CA PHE A 252 -7.69 -6.90 3.39
C PHE A 252 -8.65 -7.93 2.83
N THR A 253 -9.84 -7.49 2.42
CA THR A 253 -10.79 -8.31 1.68
C THR A 253 -10.91 -7.77 0.25
N GLN A 254 -10.90 -8.67 -0.73
CA GLN A 254 -11.13 -8.32 -2.12
C GLN A 254 -11.93 -9.42 -2.81
N VAL A 255 -13.12 -9.05 -3.30
CA VAL A 255 -13.93 -9.96 -4.11
C VAL A 255 -13.21 -10.29 -5.41
N PRO A 256 -13.40 -11.52 -5.96
CA PRO A 256 -12.91 -11.86 -7.28
C PRO A 256 -13.42 -10.90 -8.37
N ASP A 257 -12.71 -10.81 -9.45
CA ASP A 257 -13.19 -10.16 -10.67
C ASP A 257 -14.27 -11.01 -11.34
N TRP A 258 -15.49 -10.90 -10.84
CA TRP A 258 -16.62 -11.68 -11.34
C TRP A 258 -16.94 -11.43 -12.82
N ALA A 259 -16.66 -10.23 -13.33
CA ALA A 259 -16.89 -9.90 -14.73
C ALA A 259 -16.04 -10.76 -15.68
N ASN A 260 -14.80 -11.04 -15.26
CA ASN A 260 -13.84 -11.84 -16.02
C ASN A 260 -13.75 -13.30 -15.52
N SER A 261 -14.57 -13.71 -14.55
CA SER A 261 -14.57 -15.08 -13.98
C SER A 261 -15.49 -16.06 -14.70
N ARG A 262 -15.59 -15.96 -16.02
CA ARG A 262 -16.30 -16.93 -16.91
C ARG A 262 -17.72 -17.27 -16.46
N GLY A 263 -18.47 -16.26 -15.97
CA GLY A 263 -19.84 -16.41 -15.52
C GLY A 263 -20.00 -16.98 -14.11
N MET A 264 -18.89 -17.14 -13.37
CA MET A 264 -18.92 -17.44 -11.92
C MET A 264 -19.39 -16.20 -11.16
N ASN A 265 -20.01 -16.42 -10.03
CA ASN A 265 -20.37 -15.42 -9.04
C ASN A 265 -20.52 -16.07 -7.66
N ARG A 266 -20.75 -15.26 -6.61
CA ARG A 266 -20.84 -15.77 -5.23
C ARG A 266 -21.90 -16.85 -5.02
N VAL A 267 -23.03 -16.78 -5.74
CA VAL A 267 -24.11 -17.78 -5.62
C VAL A 267 -23.68 -19.09 -6.22
N LYS A 268 -23.21 -19.06 -7.48
CA LYS A 268 -22.71 -20.28 -8.16
C LYS A 268 -21.51 -20.88 -7.44
N LEU A 269 -20.63 -20.06 -6.85
CA LEU A 269 -19.48 -20.54 -6.08
C LEU A 269 -19.94 -21.35 -4.88
N LEU A 270 -20.88 -20.82 -4.09
CA LEU A 270 -21.46 -21.54 -2.96
C LEU A 270 -22.19 -22.81 -3.40
N ASP A 271 -23.02 -22.71 -4.46
CA ASP A 271 -23.83 -23.85 -4.95
C ASP A 271 -22.97 -24.99 -5.47
N THR A 272 -21.80 -24.67 -6.05
CA THR A 272 -20.93 -25.69 -6.67
C THR A 272 -19.98 -26.34 -5.66
N TYR A 273 -19.46 -25.57 -4.69
CA TYR A 273 -18.39 -26.03 -3.80
C TYR A 273 -18.78 -26.04 -2.32
N GLY A 274 -20.00 -25.57 -1.99
CA GLY A 274 -20.52 -25.59 -0.62
C GLY A 274 -20.87 -26.97 -0.11
N TYR A 275 -21.04 -27.05 1.19
CA TYR A 275 -21.40 -28.28 1.93
C TYR A 275 -22.32 -27.96 3.10
N TRP A 276 -23.07 -28.98 3.54
CA TRP A 276 -23.87 -28.87 4.75
C TRP A 276 -23.00 -28.99 5.99
N ALA A 277 -23.10 -28.02 6.88
CA ALA A 277 -22.33 -27.96 8.13
C ALA A 277 -23.28 -27.83 9.33
N GLU A 278 -23.05 -28.66 10.34
CA GLU A 278 -23.74 -28.55 11.62
C GLU A 278 -23.24 -27.31 12.39
N GLN A 279 -24.18 -26.48 12.83
CA GLN A 279 -23.93 -25.30 13.63
C GLN A 279 -23.90 -25.64 15.13
N LYS A 280 -23.40 -24.73 15.95
CA LYS A 280 -23.30 -24.93 17.41
C LYS A 280 -24.63 -25.21 18.13
N ASP A 281 -25.71 -24.79 17.54
CA ASP A 281 -27.09 -25.00 18.01
C ASP A 281 -27.74 -26.30 17.48
N GLY A 282 -26.97 -27.10 16.74
CA GLY A 282 -27.44 -28.35 16.12
C GLY A 282 -28.14 -28.14 14.77
N SER A 283 -28.36 -26.93 14.31
CA SER A 283 -28.96 -26.67 13.01
C SER A 283 -27.99 -26.99 11.87
N GLN A 284 -28.54 -27.30 10.69
CA GLN A 284 -27.76 -27.50 9.49
C GLN A 284 -27.75 -26.22 8.64
N ARG A 285 -26.56 -25.79 8.17
CA ARG A 285 -26.43 -24.63 7.29
C ARG A 285 -25.56 -24.98 6.09
N PHE A 286 -25.92 -24.47 4.93
CA PHE A 286 -25.13 -24.67 3.70
C PHE A 286 -24.04 -23.61 3.64
N ASP A 287 -22.80 -24.04 3.85
CA ASP A 287 -21.61 -23.21 4.04
C ASP A 287 -20.54 -23.49 2.98
N LEU A 288 -19.72 -22.49 2.71
CA LEU A 288 -18.41 -22.65 2.08
C LEU A 288 -17.39 -21.88 2.92
N ASN A 289 -16.77 -22.59 3.86
CA ASN A 289 -15.75 -22.06 4.76
C ASN A 289 -14.45 -22.84 4.51
N CYS A 290 -13.56 -22.27 3.71
CA CYS A 290 -12.30 -22.94 3.38
C CYS A 290 -11.17 -21.93 3.16
N THR A 291 -9.93 -22.42 3.33
CA THR A 291 -8.72 -21.68 3.01
C THR A 291 -8.16 -22.17 1.68
N LEU A 292 -7.81 -21.22 0.81
CA LEU A 292 -7.12 -21.48 -0.44
C LEU A 292 -5.64 -21.14 -0.27
N ARG A 293 -4.80 -22.06 -0.70
CA ARG A 293 -3.34 -21.89 -0.80
C ARG A 293 -2.90 -22.04 -2.24
N ALA A 294 -1.78 -21.44 -2.59
CA ALA A 294 -1.20 -21.67 -3.90
C ALA A 294 -0.71 -23.12 -4.02
N ASN A 295 -0.93 -23.68 -5.19
CA ASN A 295 -0.42 -25.01 -5.62
C ASN A 295 -0.84 -26.20 -4.76
N VAL A 296 -1.74 -26.01 -3.77
CA VAL A 296 -2.18 -27.07 -2.86
C VAL A 296 -3.71 -27.10 -2.77
N PRO A 297 -4.38 -28.06 -3.41
CA PRO A 297 -5.82 -28.22 -3.29
C PRO A 297 -6.26 -28.46 -1.84
N ASN A 298 -7.30 -27.76 -1.42
CA ASN A 298 -7.93 -28.00 -0.12
C ASN A 298 -8.90 -29.20 -0.18
N PRO A 299 -9.55 -29.62 0.92
CA PRO A 299 -10.50 -30.74 0.92
C PRO A 299 -11.68 -30.59 -0.06
N GLN A 300 -12.03 -29.34 -0.45
CA GLN A 300 -13.02 -29.07 -1.49
C GLN A 300 -12.44 -29.10 -2.91
N GLY A 301 -11.12 -29.33 -3.06
CA GLY A 301 -10.42 -29.33 -4.35
C GLY A 301 -10.06 -27.94 -4.87
N LEU A 302 -10.26 -26.89 -4.08
CA LEU A 302 -9.98 -25.50 -4.47
C LEU A 302 -8.54 -25.10 -4.09
N TYR A 303 -7.85 -24.39 -4.98
CA TYR A 303 -6.49 -23.89 -4.76
C TYR A 303 -6.22 -22.63 -5.61
N LEU A 304 -5.10 -21.99 -5.37
CA LEU A 304 -4.67 -20.80 -6.09
C LEU A 304 -3.47 -21.10 -6.99
N GLU A 305 -3.35 -20.34 -8.07
CA GLU A 305 -2.14 -20.26 -8.89
C GLU A 305 -1.81 -18.81 -9.18
N VAL A 306 -0.51 -18.51 -9.15
CA VAL A 306 0.06 -17.20 -9.49
C VAL A 306 0.46 -17.20 -10.96
N ASP A 307 -0.19 -16.38 -11.76
CA ASP A 307 0.11 -16.16 -13.18
C ASP A 307 0.71 -14.76 -13.34
N LEU A 308 2.04 -14.68 -13.26
CA LEU A 308 2.76 -13.40 -13.36
C LEU A 308 2.76 -12.83 -14.79
N ASP A 309 2.66 -13.69 -15.80
CA ASP A 309 2.66 -13.25 -17.21
C ASP A 309 1.40 -12.46 -17.54
N ASN A 310 0.28 -12.79 -16.92
CA ASN A 310 -1.00 -12.12 -17.10
C ASN A 310 -1.40 -11.20 -15.94
N ASP A 311 -0.54 -11.02 -14.92
CA ASP A 311 -0.81 -10.25 -13.68
C ASP A 311 -2.06 -10.73 -12.94
N LEU A 312 -2.27 -12.06 -12.88
CA LEU A 312 -3.46 -12.68 -12.30
C LEU A 312 -3.14 -13.64 -11.15
N LEU A 313 -3.98 -13.60 -10.13
CA LEU A 313 -4.16 -14.67 -9.18
C LEU A 313 -5.41 -15.45 -9.56
N ILE A 314 -5.27 -16.75 -9.83
CA ILE A 314 -6.36 -17.57 -10.35
C ILE A 314 -6.72 -18.65 -9.33
N ASN A 315 -8.01 -18.77 -9.01
CA ASN A 315 -8.54 -19.90 -8.27
C ASN A 315 -8.91 -21.01 -9.26
N TYR A 316 -8.38 -22.19 -9.01
CA TYR A 316 -8.71 -23.41 -9.71
C TYR A 316 -9.38 -24.42 -8.78
N TYR A 317 -10.04 -25.37 -9.39
CA TYR A 317 -10.56 -26.59 -8.77
C TYR A 317 -9.94 -27.79 -9.45
N THR A 318 -9.51 -28.78 -8.68
CA THR A 318 -9.18 -30.11 -9.15
C THR A 318 -9.75 -31.16 -8.20
N LYS A 319 -10.18 -32.25 -8.74
CA LYS A 319 -10.50 -33.47 -8.01
C LYS A 319 -9.71 -34.59 -8.67
N ASP A 320 -8.91 -35.30 -7.89
CA ASP A 320 -8.10 -36.44 -8.34
C ASP A 320 -6.98 -36.06 -9.34
N ASP A 321 -6.46 -34.82 -9.31
CA ASP A 321 -5.37 -34.25 -10.14
C ASP A 321 -5.55 -34.35 -11.67
N VAL A 322 -6.73 -34.78 -12.14
CA VAL A 322 -6.96 -35.11 -13.55
C VAL A 322 -7.58 -33.94 -14.34
N VAL A 323 -8.37 -33.07 -13.72
CA VAL A 323 -9.07 -31.98 -14.41
C VAL A 323 -8.94 -30.69 -13.66
N LYS A 324 -8.12 -29.79 -14.19
CA LYS A 324 -8.01 -28.41 -13.73
C LYS A 324 -9.17 -27.59 -14.27
N ARG A 325 -10.05 -27.09 -13.40
CA ARG A 325 -11.16 -26.20 -13.77
C ARG A 325 -10.94 -24.80 -13.23
N TYR A 326 -11.05 -23.82 -14.08
CA TYR A 326 -11.04 -22.41 -13.71
C TYR A 326 -12.29 -22.06 -12.88
N VAL A 327 -12.10 -21.32 -11.79
CA VAL A 327 -13.17 -20.91 -10.87
C VAL A 327 -13.33 -19.38 -10.85
N ALA A 328 -12.30 -18.64 -10.45
CA ALA A 328 -12.35 -17.18 -10.30
C ALA A 328 -10.94 -16.59 -10.43
N GLN A 329 -10.86 -15.26 -10.57
CA GLN A 329 -9.57 -14.57 -10.64
C GLN A 329 -9.57 -13.22 -9.93
N TRP A 330 -8.37 -12.71 -9.64
CA TRP A 330 -8.07 -11.36 -9.19
C TRP A 330 -6.90 -10.81 -9.99
N SER A 331 -6.88 -9.49 -10.27
CA SER A 331 -5.70 -8.81 -10.81
C SER A 331 -4.72 -8.50 -9.66
N PHE A 332 -3.44 -8.82 -9.83
CA PHE A 332 -2.41 -8.44 -8.89
C PHE A 332 -2.24 -6.93 -8.77
N LEU A 333 -2.47 -6.19 -9.84
CA LEU A 333 -2.48 -4.73 -9.80
C LEU A 333 -3.46 -4.23 -8.74
N LEU A 334 -4.72 -4.73 -8.76
CA LEU A 334 -5.74 -4.37 -7.79
C LEU A 334 -5.37 -4.85 -6.37
N LEU A 335 -4.86 -6.07 -6.23
CA LEU A 335 -4.49 -6.62 -4.92
C LEU A 335 -3.34 -5.84 -4.27
N LYS A 336 -2.31 -5.51 -5.04
CA LYS A 336 -1.18 -4.66 -4.58
C LYS A 336 -1.66 -3.26 -4.18
N GLN A 337 -2.56 -2.67 -4.98
CA GLN A 337 -3.17 -1.39 -4.66
C GLN A 337 -3.94 -1.46 -3.32
N ARG A 338 -4.77 -2.48 -3.11
CA ARG A 338 -5.50 -2.68 -1.85
C ARG A 338 -4.59 -2.84 -0.64
N LEU A 339 -3.49 -3.58 -0.81
CA LEU A 339 -2.48 -3.74 0.24
C LEU A 339 -1.87 -2.39 0.63
N LEU A 340 -1.45 -1.60 -0.35
CA LEU A 340 -0.83 -0.29 -0.14
C LEU A 340 -1.82 0.72 0.47
N GLU A 341 -3.05 0.78 -0.04
CA GLU A 341 -4.10 1.67 0.48
C GLU A 341 -4.42 1.38 1.96
N LYS A 342 -4.50 0.08 2.32
CA LYS A 342 -4.95 -0.35 3.65
C LYS A 342 -3.81 -0.37 4.67
N HIS A 343 -2.60 -0.71 4.23
CA HIS A 343 -1.47 -0.99 5.12
C HIS A 343 -0.26 -0.07 4.91
N LYS A 344 -0.49 1.13 4.39
CA LYS A 344 0.58 2.14 4.34
C LYS A 344 1.24 2.28 5.72
N GLU A 345 0.42 2.29 6.78
CA GLU A 345 0.85 2.25 8.16
C GLU A 345 -0.20 1.50 8.99
N THR A 346 0.22 0.57 9.85
CA THR A 346 -0.70 -0.29 10.60
C THR A 346 -0.21 -0.54 12.02
N PHE A 347 -1.12 -0.45 12.98
CA PHE A 347 -0.95 -0.88 14.35
C PHE A 347 -1.67 -2.22 14.56
N TRP A 348 -0.90 -3.29 14.76
CA TRP A 348 -1.39 -4.62 15.12
C TRP A 348 -1.43 -4.73 16.64
N VAL A 349 -2.60 -4.50 17.21
CA VAL A 349 -2.78 -4.41 18.67
C VAL A 349 -3.16 -5.78 19.20
N LYS A 350 -2.43 -6.25 20.22
CA LYS A 350 -2.68 -7.51 20.92
C LYS A 350 -3.33 -7.24 22.27
N ALA A 351 -4.43 -7.95 22.54
CA ALA A 351 -5.16 -7.82 23.77
C ALA A 351 -5.22 -9.14 24.54
N THR A 352 -4.97 -9.10 25.83
CA THR A 352 -5.33 -10.16 26.76
C THR A 352 -6.82 -10.09 27.03
N SER A 353 -7.52 -11.22 26.95
CA SER A 353 -8.94 -11.30 27.26
C SER A 353 -9.19 -12.11 28.52
N LYS A 354 -10.23 -11.77 29.27
CA LYS A 354 -10.79 -12.52 30.39
C LYS A 354 -12.32 -12.56 30.34
N MET A 355 -12.92 -13.62 30.88
CA MET A 355 -14.36 -13.73 31.03
C MET A 355 -14.73 -13.55 32.51
N GLU A 356 -15.67 -12.65 32.79
CA GLU A 356 -16.24 -12.45 34.13
C GLU A 356 -17.77 -12.37 34.03
N LYS A 357 -18.49 -13.23 34.73
CA LYS A 357 -19.95 -13.27 34.77
C LYS A 357 -20.63 -13.24 33.39
N GLY A 358 -20.04 -13.94 32.41
CA GLY A 358 -20.55 -14.00 31.03
C GLY A 358 -20.19 -12.79 30.14
N GLN A 359 -19.49 -11.79 30.67
CA GLN A 359 -18.98 -10.63 29.95
C GLN A 359 -17.49 -10.83 29.62
N GLU A 360 -17.09 -10.56 28.40
CA GLU A 360 -15.67 -10.54 28.00
C GLU A 360 -15.07 -9.15 28.25
N PHE A 361 -13.79 -9.15 28.68
CA PHE A 361 -13.02 -7.94 28.94
C PHE A 361 -11.69 -8.03 28.22
N PHE A 362 -11.15 -6.87 27.78
CA PHE A 362 -9.89 -6.76 27.06
C PHE A 362 -8.94 -5.78 27.74
N ARG A 363 -7.65 -6.16 27.82
CA ARG A 363 -6.55 -5.26 28.09
C ARG A 363 -5.56 -5.33 26.91
N TYR A 364 -5.24 -4.18 26.36
CA TYR A 364 -4.37 -4.09 25.18
C TYR A 364 -2.93 -3.97 25.65
N ASP A 365 -2.10 -4.98 25.38
CA ASP A 365 -0.79 -5.13 26.05
C ASP A 365 0.39 -4.94 25.11
N ARG A 366 0.19 -5.08 23.81
CA ARG A 366 1.28 -5.07 22.83
C ARG A 366 0.83 -4.50 21.49
N ILE A 367 1.72 -3.75 20.86
CA ILE A 367 1.53 -3.23 19.51
C ILE A 367 2.70 -3.66 18.64
N VAL A 368 2.41 -4.21 17.45
CA VAL A 368 3.38 -4.32 16.37
C VAL A 368 3.04 -3.23 15.36
N HIS A 369 3.95 -2.31 15.11
CA HIS A 369 3.80 -1.19 14.20
C HIS A 369 4.54 -1.49 12.92
N THR A 370 3.85 -1.48 11.79
CA THR A 370 4.38 -1.73 10.45
C THR A 370 4.09 -0.58 9.52
N LYS A 371 5.00 -0.34 8.56
CA LYS A 371 4.86 0.68 7.52
C LYS A 371 5.27 0.11 6.16
N ASN A 372 4.74 0.72 5.09
CA ASN A 372 5.19 0.55 3.71
C ASN A 372 5.40 -0.93 3.31
N PRO A 373 4.32 -1.71 3.14
CA PRO A 373 4.43 -3.10 2.74
C PRO A 373 5.16 -3.23 1.41
N ASN A 374 6.01 -4.26 1.30
CA ASN A 374 6.68 -4.58 0.04
C ASN A 374 5.70 -5.28 -0.91
N ALA A 375 4.88 -4.49 -1.61
CA ALA A 375 3.85 -5.01 -2.51
C ALA A 375 4.42 -5.81 -3.69
N SER A 376 5.70 -5.64 -4.04
CA SER A 376 6.33 -6.42 -5.10
C SER A 376 6.52 -7.89 -4.71
N LEU A 377 6.67 -8.18 -3.42
CA LEU A 377 6.76 -9.55 -2.90
C LEU A 377 5.39 -10.23 -2.73
N PHE A 378 4.30 -9.48 -2.82
CA PHE A 378 2.95 -10.00 -2.55
C PHE A 378 2.58 -11.25 -3.39
N PRO A 379 2.83 -11.29 -4.71
CA PRO A 379 2.57 -12.50 -5.51
C PRO A 379 3.41 -13.69 -5.06
N GLN A 380 4.70 -13.49 -4.77
CA GLN A 380 5.59 -14.56 -4.30
C GLN A 380 5.15 -15.11 -2.94
N LEU A 381 4.76 -14.23 -2.01
CA LEU A 381 4.26 -14.67 -0.70
C LEU A 381 2.95 -15.47 -0.78
N ILE A 382 2.14 -15.23 -1.81
CA ILE A 382 0.97 -16.08 -2.11
C ILE A 382 1.44 -17.41 -2.69
N ASP A 383 2.36 -17.41 -3.64
CA ASP A 383 2.85 -18.64 -4.29
C ASP A 383 3.50 -19.59 -3.30
N GLU A 384 4.22 -19.07 -2.31
CA GLU A 384 4.79 -19.82 -1.19
C GLU A 384 3.76 -20.23 -0.12
N GLY A 385 2.48 -19.86 -0.27
CA GLY A 385 1.42 -20.18 0.68
C GLY A 385 1.53 -19.45 2.03
N ILE A 386 2.37 -18.43 2.13
CA ILE A 386 2.52 -17.55 3.32
C ILE A 386 1.29 -16.64 3.44
N ILE A 387 0.83 -16.09 2.32
CA ILE A 387 -0.45 -15.38 2.22
C ILE A 387 -1.47 -16.32 1.61
N THR A 388 -2.64 -16.39 2.23
CA THR A 388 -3.72 -17.28 1.84
C THR A 388 -5.03 -16.51 1.69
N VAL A 389 -6.00 -17.07 0.97
CA VAL A 389 -7.34 -16.50 0.82
C VAL A 389 -8.36 -17.40 1.50
N ASP A 390 -9.27 -16.83 2.26
CA ASP A 390 -10.38 -17.61 2.83
C ASP A 390 -11.67 -17.31 2.06
N TYR A 391 -12.42 -18.34 1.77
CA TYR A 391 -13.83 -18.25 1.42
C TYR A 391 -14.63 -18.43 2.71
N ILE A 392 -15.50 -17.44 3.01
CA ILE A 392 -16.35 -17.43 4.20
C ILE A 392 -17.74 -17.00 3.77
N MET A 393 -18.57 -17.95 3.40
CA MET A 393 -19.93 -17.66 2.93
C MET A 393 -20.93 -18.74 3.33
N HIS A 394 -22.17 -18.36 3.39
CA HIS A 394 -23.26 -19.28 3.71
C HIS A 394 -24.58 -18.87 3.07
N ARG A 395 -25.51 -19.82 2.97
CA ARG A 395 -26.88 -19.57 2.57
C ARG A 395 -27.71 -19.20 3.81
N LYS A 396 -28.42 -18.09 3.75
CA LYS A 396 -29.37 -17.70 4.79
C LYS A 396 -30.67 -18.49 4.64
N GLU A 397 -31.51 -18.51 5.68
CA GLU A 397 -32.83 -19.14 5.68
C GLU A 397 -33.74 -18.63 4.56
N ASN A 398 -33.64 -17.36 4.20
CA ASN A 398 -34.38 -16.75 3.08
C ASN A 398 -33.79 -17.09 1.69
N GLY A 399 -32.86 -18.03 1.60
CA GLY A 399 -32.25 -18.51 0.36
C GLY A 399 -31.15 -17.60 -0.21
N THR A 400 -30.94 -16.39 0.32
CA THR A 400 -29.88 -15.49 -0.16
C THR A 400 -28.51 -15.91 0.34
N VAL A 401 -27.46 -15.62 -0.42
CA VAL A 401 -26.07 -15.88 -0.03
C VAL A 401 -25.50 -14.67 0.71
N ARG A 402 -24.98 -14.93 1.91
CA ARG A 402 -24.14 -13.99 2.64
C ARG A 402 -22.68 -14.41 2.46
N ASP A 403 -21.87 -13.49 1.95
CA ASP A 403 -20.41 -13.59 2.02
C ASP A 403 -19.86 -12.60 3.05
N HIS A 404 -18.73 -12.96 3.67
CA HIS A 404 -17.97 -12.10 4.57
C HIS A 404 -16.76 -11.48 3.85
N GLY A 405 -16.81 -11.43 2.52
CA GLY A 405 -15.72 -11.05 1.65
C GLY A 405 -14.77 -12.23 1.39
N PHE A 406 -13.65 -11.91 0.77
CA PHE A 406 -12.59 -12.85 0.44
C PHE A 406 -11.31 -12.34 1.10
N PRO A 407 -11.11 -12.62 2.41
CA PRO A 407 -9.99 -12.08 3.17
C PRO A 407 -8.67 -12.74 2.75
N PHE A 408 -7.69 -11.88 2.46
CA PHE A 408 -6.28 -12.23 2.29
C PHE A 408 -5.62 -12.20 3.65
N LYS A 409 -5.01 -13.31 4.08
CA LYS A 409 -4.53 -13.48 5.45
C LYS A 409 -3.08 -13.94 5.51
N ILE A 410 -2.36 -13.48 6.53
CA ILE A 410 -0.97 -13.83 6.84
C ILE A 410 -0.85 -14.20 8.32
N PHE A 411 0.12 -15.05 8.69
CA PHE A 411 0.42 -15.26 10.11
C PHE A 411 1.20 -14.06 10.69
N PRO A 412 0.94 -13.69 11.95
CA PRO A 412 1.67 -12.59 12.60
C PRO A 412 3.20 -12.75 12.60
N ARG A 413 3.69 -14.00 12.67
CA ARG A 413 5.13 -14.31 12.63
C ARG A 413 5.77 -14.00 11.26
N ASP A 414 4.99 -13.98 10.20
CA ASP A 414 5.45 -13.79 8.81
C ASP A 414 5.25 -12.34 8.33
N LEU A 415 4.75 -11.43 9.19
CA LEU A 415 4.55 -10.02 8.86
C LEU A 415 5.85 -9.33 8.41
N ASN A 416 6.99 -9.73 8.98
CA ASN A 416 8.30 -9.19 8.62
C ASN A 416 8.73 -9.53 7.18
N LEU A 417 8.13 -10.53 6.54
CA LEU A 417 8.35 -10.85 5.12
C LEU A 417 7.65 -9.86 4.19
N LEU A 418 6.53 -9.30 4.64
CA LEU A 418 5.75 -8.33 3.88
C LEU A 418 6.08 -6.88 4.27
N PHE A 419 6.37 -6.63 5.54
CA PHE A 419 6.64 -5.29 6.08
C PHE A 419 8.08 -5.18 6.57
N PRO A 420 8.87 -4.25 6.03
CA PRO A 420 10.23 -4.03 6.50
C PRO A 420 10.22 -3.48 7.94
N GLU A 421 11.14 -3.96 8.77
CA GLU A 421 11.45 -3.45 10.11
C GLU A 421 10.24 -3.14 11.02
N PRO A 422 9.39 -4.13 11.34
CA PRO A 422 8.29 -3.92 12.28
C PRO A 422 8.81 -3.51 13.66
N LYS A 423 8.22 -2.47 14.26
CA LYS A 423 8.54 -2.02 15.62
C LYS A 423 7.54 -2.61 16.60
N THR A 424 8.04 -3.18 17.69
CA THR A 424 7.17 -3.72 18.76
C THR A 424 7.22 -2.82 19.98
N TYR A 425 6.05 -2.54 20.53
CA TYR A 425 5.86 -1.83 21.77
C TYR A 425 5.12 -2.74 22.75
N GLU A 426 5.73 -2.99 23.91
CA GLU A 426 5.06 -3.58 25.07
C GLU A 426 4.50 -2.40 25.91
N LEU A 427 3.22 -2.46 26.31
CA LEU A 427 2.51 -1.38 26.96
C LEU A 427 2.47 -1.52 28.49
#